data_825d6b230acb811fd37d4d9394ed0dac
#
_entry.id   825d6b230acb811fd37d4d9394ed0dac
#
_cell.length_a   1.000
_cell.length_b   1.000
_cell.length_c   1.000
_cell.angle_alpha   90.00
_cell.angle_beta   90.00
_cell.angle_gamma   90.00
#
_symmetry.space_group_name_H-M   'P 1'
#
loop_
_entity.id
_entity.type
_entity.pdbx_description
1 polymer ?
#
loop_
_entity_poly.entity_id
_entity_poly.type
_entity_poly.pdbx_seq_one_letter_code
_entity_poly.pdbx_strand_id
1 'polypeptide(L)'
;MSHQQLPFPKNHLASYFSNNASLGTAPAEQTASVNRRDFIKLAGIAAAPVITSQFPFQSPVAAQSLTSSERELLLLAIDVANDAGAHYADARIIRSQFEAVSTREQTITQIQNTDSFGINLRALVGGSWGFAATQVLTRDSVAAMAREAVTMASANNSVAPSQTTMAPVDIFPDANWVTPHSVDPFLIAIEDKASLLLSINEEALRVNNVRYASSSILSVKEERMSATSEGSLINQTFLRISPAVNLTAISDDGRDFQTRSAVVEPAGRGYEYVMGLELTGNAGRWAEEAAMKLHAAPIEPGKWDLVLHPSNLWLTIHESIGHPTELDRALGFEANYAGTSFIYPPEEVIGKLKLGPEFMQFVGNRTEFGGCATTGWDDEGVPAESWPIIKDGIFVDYQTTRDQVGLISDYTGIERSHGCAYGQDWESMPFQRMPNVSMLPGEEGFTQEDVIASTERGILVEGRGSYSIDQQRYNIQFGGQVFWEIRNGRKYQMLRDLAYVGRTPEFWNSLDVIGGSGTYYLGASFGDAKGQPMQVNAVSHGCPIALFRDIDIINTA
;
A
#
# COMPACT_ATOMS: atom_id res chain seq x y z
N MET A 1 -10.64 -43.58 -0.57
CA MET A 1 -11.57 -42.66 -1.25
C MET A 1 -10.80 -41.38 -1.49
N SER A 2 -10.46 -41.11 -2.74
CA SER A 2 -9.57 -40.04 -3.17
C SER A 2 -10.38 -38.73 -3.28
N HIS A 3 -10.02 -37.71 -2.51
CA HIS A 3 -10.52 -36.36 -2.70
C HIS A 3 -9.85 -35.73 -3.95
N GLN A 4 -10.61 -35.58 -5.01
CA GLN A 4 -10.24 -34.72 -6.13
C GLN A 4 -10.44 -33.26 -5.69
N GLN A 5 -9.35 -32.52 -5.59
CA GLN A 5 -9.40 -31.06 -5.47
C GLN A 5 -9.78 -30.46 -6.83
N LEU A 6 -10.86 -29.70 -6.87
CA LEU A 6 -11.22 -28.85 -8.01
C LEU A 6 -10.24 -27.68 -8.10
N PRO A 7 -9.77 -27.28 -9.28
CA PRO A 7 -8.87 -26.16 -9.43
C PRO A 7 -9.62 -24.83 -9.21
N PHE A 8 -9.22 -24.07 -8.20
CA PHE A 8 -9.66 -22.67 -8.01
C PHE A 8 -9.10 -21.78 -9.12
N PRO A 9 -9.86 -20.81 -9.63
CA PRO A 9 -9.33 -19.82 -10.56
C PRO A 9 -8.23 -19.01 -9.87
N LYS A 10 -7.05 -18.91 -10.49
CA LYS A 10 -5.93 -18.11 -10.00
C LYS A 10 -6.31 -16.63 -10.11
N ASN A 11 -6.42 -15.97 -8.99
CA ASN A 11 -6.63 -14.53 -8.91
C ASN A 11 -5.41 -13.81 -9.49
N HIS A 12 -5.53 -13.22 -10.69
CA HIS A 12 -4.39 -12.70 -11.47
C HIS A 12 -3.64 -11.55 -10.77
N LEU A 13 -4.31 -10.76 -9.93
CA LEU A 13 -3.68 -9.67 -9.18
C LEU A 13 -2.83 -10.17 -8.00
N ALA A 14 -3.31 -11.17 -7.26
CA ALA A 14 -2.58 -11.71 -6.11
C ALA A 14 -1.23 -12.37 -6.50
N SER A 15 -1.16 -13.02 -7.68
CA SER A 15 0.09 -13.62 -8.18
C SER A 15 1.15 -12.58 -8.56
N TYR A 16 0.75 -11.33 -8.81
CA TYR A 16 1.65 -10.26 -9.22
C TYR A 16 2.40 -9.62 -8.04
N PHE A 17 1.74 -9.51 -6.89
CA PHE A 17 2.31 -8.88 -5.71
C PHE A 17 3.22 -9.83 -4.89
N SER A 18 3.03 -11.16 -5.02
CA SER A 18 3.86 -12.16 -4.32
C SER A 18 5.25 -12.35 -4.93
N ASN A 19 5.47 -12.01 -6.21
CA ASN A 19 6.73 -12.26 -6.90
C ASN A 19 7.84 -11.22 -6.65
N ASN A 20 7.55 -10.11 -5.98
CA ASN A 20 8.58 -9.13 -5.60
C ASN A 20 9.32 -9.48 -4.29
N ALA A 21 8.98 -10.58 -3.63
CA ALA A 21 9.55 -10.98 -2.34
C ALA A 21 10.53 -12.18 -2.40
N SER A 22 10.68 -12.88 -3.55
CA SER A 22 11.64 -13.99 -3.63
C SER A 22 12.12 -14.22 -5.06
N LEU A 23 13.37 -13.93 -5.35
CA LEU A 23 14.10 -14.38 -6.54
C LEU A 23 14.51 -15.86 -6.36
N GLY A 24 13.55 -16.75 -6.58
CA GLY A 24 13.79 -18.17 -6.77
C GLY A 24 13.66 -18.50 -8.25
N THR A 25 14.68 -19.09 -8.86
CA THR A 25 14.79 -19.45 -10.27
C THR A 25 13.67 -20.37 -10.72
N ALA A 26 12.75 -19.87 -11.57
CA ALA A 26 11.86 -20.68 -12.37
C ALA A 26 12.40 -20.79 -13.81
N PRO A 27 12.24 -21.92 -14.54
CA PRO A 27 12.76 -22.09 -15.89
C PRO A 27 12.02 -21.14 -16.86
N ALA A 28 12.82 -20.47 -17.70
CA ALA A 28 12.36 -19.49 -18.66
C ALA A 28 11.48 -20.12 -19.75
N GLU A 29 10.20 -19.80 -19.78
CA GLU A 29 9.46 -19.80 -21.03
C GLU A 29 10.01 -18.66 -21.89
N GLN A 30 10.35 -18.95 -23.16
CA GLN A 30 10.89 -17.99 -24.09
C GLN A 30 9.82 -16.94 -24.44
N THR A 31 9.79 -15.85 -23.67
CA THR A 31 9.14 -14.61 -24.11
C THR A 31 10.07 -13.90 -25.07
N ALA A 32 9.58 -13.56 -26.28
CA ALA A 32 10.35 -12.83 -27.27
C ALA A 32 10.77 -11.46 -26.70
N SER A 33 12.06 -11.29 -26.42
CA SER A 33 12.61 -10.00 -25.98
C SER A 33 12.89 -9.12 -27.20
N VAL A 34 12.44 -7.86 -27.17
CA VAL A 34 12.68 -6.87 -28.22
C VAL A 34 13.84 -5.99 -27.79
N ASN A 35 14.89 -5.89 -28.64
CA ASN A 35 16.05 -5.04 -28.39
C ASN A 35 15.71 -3.56 -28.71
N ARG A 36 16.27 -2.59 -27.94
CA ARG A 36 16.09 -1.15 -28.12
C ARG A 36 16.25 -0.69 -29.59
N ARG A 37 17.22 -1.23 -30.33
CA ARG A 37 17.45 -0.86 -31.74
C ARG A 37 16.34 -1.30 -32.66
N ASP A 38 15.75 -2.44 -32.39
CA ASP A 38 14.68 -2.99 -33.21
C ASP A 38 13.34 -2.31 -32.90
N PHE A 39 13.12 -1.94 -31.64
CA PHE A 39 11.99 -1.15 -31.19
C PHE A 39 12.00 0.27 -31.80
N ILE A 40 13.14 0.96 -31.77
CA ILE A 40 13.31 2.31 -32.36
C ILE A 40 13.13 2.27 -33.89
N LYS A 41 13.56 1.22 -34.56
CA LYS A 41 13.37 1.04 -36.02
C LYS A 41 11.91 0.82 -36.41
N LEU A 42 11.17 0.11 -35.56
CA LEU A 42 9.72 -0.11 -35.75
C LEU A 42 8.89 1.15 -35.48
N ALA A 43 9.34 2.01 -34.57
CA ALA A 43 8.60 3.19 -34.11
C ALA A 43 8.82 4.45 -34.95
N GLY A 44 9.80 4.49 -35.87
CA GLY A 44 9.99 5.61 -36.82
C GLY A 44 10.21 6.99 -36.17
N ILE A 45 10.92 7.06 -35.02
CA ILE A 45 11.02 8.29 -34.21
C ILE A 45 12.13 9.20 -34.72
N ALA A 46 11.75 10.38 -35.20
CA ALA A 46 12.61 11.56 -35.30
C ALA A 46 12.86 12.13 -33.90
N ALA A 47 14.10 12.44 -33.56
CA ALA A 47 14.47 13.05 -32.29
C ALA A 47 13.65 14.34 -32.04
N ALA A 48 12.79 14.32 -31.05
CA ALA A 48 12.06 15.50 -30.60
C ALA A 48 12.94 16.32 -29.63
N PRO A 49 12.96 17.66 -29.73
CA PRO A 49 13.67 18.50 -28.78
C PRO A 49 13.02 18.41 -27.41
N VAL A 50 13.84 18.50 -26.36
CA VAL A 50 13.38 18.63 -24.97
C VAL A 50 12.55 19.90 -24.85
N ILE A 51 11.24 19.77 -24.79
CA ILE A 51 10.30 20.87 -24.57
C ILE A 51 10.13 21.00 -23.07
N THR A 52 10.80 21.96 -22.45
CA THR A 52 10.43 22.53 -21.16
C THR A 52 9.17 23.39 -21.37
N SER A 53 8.01 22.77 -21.48
CA SER A 53 6.75 23.48 -21.48
C SER A 53 6.13 23.40 -20.08
N GLN A 54 5.88 24.57 -19.49
CA GLN A 54 4.96 24.70 -18.37
C GLN A 54 3.60 24.23 -18.84
N PHE A 55 3.17 23.04 -18.40
CA PHE A 55 1.81 22.59 -18.65
C PHE A 55 0.85 23.44 -17.80
N PRO A 56 -0.19 24.04 -18.39
CA PRO A 56 -1.23 24.68 -17.60
C PRO A 56 -1.94 23.60 -16.77
N PHE A 57 -2.16 23.89 -15.48
CA PHE A 57 -3.03 23.09 -14.63
C PHE A 57 -4.37 22.89 -15.34
N GLN A 58 -4.60 21.72 -15.88
CA GLN A 58 -5.93 21.35 -16.35
C GLN A 58 -6.78 21.07 -15.10
N SER A 59 -8.02 21.54 -15.13
CA SER A 59 -9.02 21.21 -14.12
C SER A 59 -9.10 19.70 -13.94
N PRO A 60 -9.32 19.18 -12.72
CA PRO A 60 -9.38 17.75 -12.47
C PRO A 60 -10.37 17.11 -13.45
N VAL A 61 -9.94 16.05 -14.11
CA VAL A 61 -10.79 15.25 -15.00
C VAL A 61 -11.96 14.75 -14.15
N ALA A 62 -13.19 15.06 -14.55
CA ALA A 62 -14.36 14.57 -13.84
C ALA A 62 -14.39 13.04 -13.91
N ALA A 63 -14.78 12.37 -12.80
CA ALA A 63 -15.05 10.94 -12.81
C ALA A 63 -15.97 10.61 -13.98
N GLN A 64 -15.73 9.48 -14.66
CA GLN A 64 -16.69 9.01 -15.66
C GLN A 64 -18.02 8.77 -14.93
N SER A 65 -19.06 9.51 -15.33
CA SER A 65 -20.39 9.32 -14.77
C SER A 65 -20.89 7.93 -15.14
N LEU A 66 -21.54 7.25 -14.17
CA LEU A 66 -22.33 6.03 -14.39
C LEU A 66 -23.11 6.14 -15.69
N THR A 67 -23.01 5.13 -16.54
CA THR A 67 -24.00 4.98 -17.63
C THR A 67 -25.36 4.73 -16.99
N SER A 68 -26.44 5.19 -17.66
CA SER A 68 -27.81 4.98 -17.16
C SER A 68 -28.09 3.49 -16.87
N SER A 69 -27.52 2.58 -17.68
CA SER A 69 -27.66 1.13 -17.54
C SER A 69 -26.92 0.57 -16.32
N GLU A 70 -25.72 1.04 -15.99
CA GLU A 70 -24.95 0.60 -14.80
C GLU A 70 -25.63 1.05 -13.51
N ARG A 71 -26.12 2.29 -13.48
CA ARG A 71 -26.93 2.80 -12.37
C ARG A 71 -28.19 1.95 -12.15
N GLU A 72 -28.90 1.61 -13.23
CA GLU A 72 -30.09 0.75 -13.16
C GLU A 72 -29.78 -0.64 -12.63
N LEU A 73 -28.63 -1.23 -12.99
CA LEU A 73 -28.22 -2.54 -12.49
C LEU A 73 -27.85 -2.53 -11.02
N LEU A 74 -27.15 -1.49 -10.54
CA LEU A 74 -26.86 -1.31 -9.11
C LEU A 74 -28.14 -1.20 -8.29
N LEU A 75 -29.08 -0.33 -8.70
CA LEU A 75 -30.35 -0.15 -8.00
C LEU A 75 -31.19 -1.43 -8.06
N LEU A 76 -31.22 -2.13 -9.20
CA LEU A 76 -31.88 -3.43 -9.30
C LEU A 76 -31.32 -4.46 -8.32
N ALA A 77 -29.99 -4.52 -8.15
CA ALA A 77 -29.37 -5.44 -7.20
C ALA A 77 -29.84 -5.16 -5.75
N ILE A 78 -29.88 -3.88 -5.38
CA ILE A 78 -30.36 -3.44 -4.06
C ILE A 78 -31.85 -3.76 -3.86
N ASP A 79 -32.71 -3.43 -4.84
CA ASP A 79 -34.16 -3.70 -4.78
C ASP A 79 -34.42 -5.20 -4.61
N VAL A 80 -33.77 -6.05 -5.41
CA VAL A 80 -33.92 -7.51 -5.33
C VAL A 80 -33.43 -8.05 -3.97
N ALA A 81 -32.36 -7.51 -3.41
CA ALA A 81 -31.87 -7.92 -2.09
C ALA A 81 -32.85 -7.54 -0.98
N ASN A 82 -33.41 -6.33 -1.01
CA ASN A 82 -34.43 -5.87 -0.08
C ASN A 82 -35.70 -6.72 -0.17
N ASP A 83 -36.21 -6.98 -1.38
CA ASP A 83 -37.39 -7.83 -1.63
C ASP A 83 -37.15 -9.27 -1.17
N ALA A 84 -35.92 -9.76 -1.21
CA ALA A 84 -35.55 -11.08 -0.72
C ALA A 84 -35.35 -11.15 0.81
N GLY A 85 -35.42 -10.01 1.54
CA GLY A 85 -35.40 -9.94 3.00
C GLY A 85 -34.08 -9.50 3.61
N ALA A 86 -33.18 -8.88 2.86
CA ALA A 86 -31.98 -8.24 3.42
C ALA A 86 -32.37 -7.05 4.31
N HIS A 87 -31.73 -6.93 5.48
CA HIS A 87 -31.87 -5.77 6.36
C HIS A 87 -30.96 -4.61 5.95
N TYR A 88 -29.85 -4.94 5.30
CA TYR A 88 -28.89 -4.05 4.67
C TYR A 88 -28.30 -4.75 3.44
N ALA A 89 -28.04 -3.99 2.41
CA ALA A 89 -27.32 -4.44 1.24
C ALA A 89 -26.46 -3.31 0.66
N ASP A 90 -25.32 -3.68 0.14
CA ASP A 90 -24.47 -2.80 -0.68
C ASP A 90 -24.03 -3.54 -1.96
N ALA A 91 -24.07 -2.85 -3.08
CA ALA A 91 -23.68 -3.38 -4.39
C ALA A 91 -22.62 -2.50 -5.03
N ARG A 92 -21.69 -3.12 -5.76
CA ARG A 92 -20.61 -2.41 -6.45
C ARG A 92 -20.40 -2.94 -7.86
N ILE A 93 -20.28 -2.05 -8.81
CA ILE A 93 -19.66 -2.32 -10.11
C ILE A 93 -18.22 -1.83 -10.03
N ILE A 94 -17.27 -2.71 -10.30
CA ILE A 94 -15.85 -2.39 -10.28
C ILE A 94 -15.25 -2.72 -11.64
N ARG A 95 -14.56 -1.73 -12.22
CA ARG A 95 -13.73 -1.88 -13.41
C ARG A 95 -12.30 -1.54 -13.02
N SER A 96 -11.37 -2.45 -13.28
CA SER A 96 -9.95 -2.25 -13.02
C SER A 96 -9.16 -2.40 -14.30
N GLN A 97 -8.29 -1.42 -14.58
CA GLN A 97 -7.29 -1.47 -15.64
C GLN A 97 -5.92 -1.52 -15.01
N PHE A 98 -5.07 -2.38 -15.53
CA PHE A 98 -3.72 -2.58 -15.07
C PHE A 98 -2.77 -2.53 -16.26
N GLU A 99 -1.73 -1.71 -16.14
CA GLU A 99 -0.65 -1.64 -17.11
C GLU A 99 0.70 -1.75 -16.44
N ALA A 100 1.58 -2.61 -16.97
CA ALA A 100 2.96 -2.72 -16.53
C ALA A 100 3.92 -2.68 -17.72
N VAL A 101 4.96 -1.84 -17.61
CA VAL A 101 6.09 -1.81 -18.51
C VAL A 101 7.34 -2.09 -17.69
N SER A 102 8.12 -3.10 -18.08
CA SER A 102 9.35 -3.47 -17.37
C SER A 102 10.53 -3.62 -18.34
N THR A 103 11.68 -3.24 -17.88
CA THR A 103 12.94 -3.34 -18.64
C THR A 103 14.04 -3.97 -17.78
N ARG A 104 14.98 -4.58 -18.46
CA ARG A 104 16.22 -5.08 -17.85
C ARG A 104 17.39 -4.79 -18.78
N GLU A 105 18.42 -4.16 -18.28
CA GLU A 105 19.53 -3.62 -19.06
C GLU A 105 19.02 -2.79 -20.25
N GLN A 106 19.24 -3.24 -21.47
CA GLN A 106 18.81 -2.57 -22.70
C GLN A 106 17.60 -3.24 -23.37
N THR A 107 16.87 -4.07 -22.64
CA THR A 107 15.78 -4.89 -23.19
C THR A 107 14.47 -4.62 -22.46
N ILE A 108 13.38 -4.49 -23.20
CA ILE A 108 12.03 -4.52 -22.66
C ILE A 108 11.70 -5.98 -22.34
N THR A 109 11.41 -6.27 -21.07
CA THR A 109 11.14 -7.64 -20.60
C THR A 109 9.65 -7.93 -20.46
N GLN A 110 8.83 -6.88 -20.29
CA GLN A 110 7.39 -7.04 -20.14
C GLN A 110 6.65 -5.80 -20.62
N ILE A 111 5.57 -6.03 -21.35
CA ILE A 111 4.46 -5.10 -21.56
C ILE A 111 3.20 -5.89 -21.26
N GLN A 112 2.45 -5.44 -20.27
CA GLN A 112 1.18 -6.07 -19.88
C GLN A 112 0.12 -5.00 -19.79
N ASN A 113 -1.07 -5.32 -20.31
CA ASN A 113 -2.28 -4.54 -20.15
C ASN A 113 -3.42 -5.52 -19.90
N THR A 114 -4.15 -5.36 -18.80
CA THR A 114 -5.27 -6.22 -18.41
C THR A 114 -6.43 -5.40 -17.90
N ASP A 115 -7.64 -5.86 -18.20
CA ASP A 115 -8.89 -5.30 -17.71
C ASP A 115 -9.67 -6.35 -16.92
N SER A 116 -10.36 -5.90 -15.88
CA SER A 116 -11.28 -6.70 -15.08
C SER A 116 -12.56 -5.92 -14.84
N PHE A 117 -13.72 -6.58 -14.94
CA PHE A 117 -15.01 -5.91 -14.83
C PHE A 117 -16.08 -6.86 -14.29
N GLY A 118 -16.87 -6.41 -13.30
CA GLY A 118 -17.99 -7.16 -12.77
C GLY A 118 -18.79 -6.38 -11.76
N ILE A 119 -19.85 -7.02 -11.25
CA ILE A 119 -20.71 -6.51 -10.18
C ILE A 119 -20.75 -7.51 -9.04
N ASN A 120 -20.81 -7.00 -7.83
CA ASN A 120 -21.06 -7.78 -6.61
C ASN A 120 -22.15 -7.17 -5.75
N LEU A 121 -22.65 -7.98 -4.81
CA LEU A 121 -23.54 -7.54 -3.75
C LEU A 121 -23.19 -8.27 -2.46
N ARG A 122 -23.16 -7.50 -1.37
CA ARG A 122 -23.09 -8.00 0.00
C ARG A 122 -24.45 -7.74 0.68
N ALA A 123 -25.01 -8.75 1.33
CA ALA A 123 -26.30 -8.65 2.02
C ALA A 123 -26.18 -9.06 3.48
N LEU A 124 -26.91 -8.39 4.38
CA LEU A 124 -27.00 -8.70 5.80
C LEU A 124 -28.39 -9.21 6.14
N VAL A 125 -28.49 -10.44 6.67
CA VAL A 125 -29.76 -11.06 7.10
C VAL A 125 -29.58 -11.61 8.51
N GLY A 126 -30.38 -11.16 9.45
CA GLY A 126 -30.33 -11.62 10.84
C GLY A 126 -28.95 -11.45 11.51
N GLY A 127 -28.18 -10.46 11.08
CA GLY A 127 -26.81 -10.19 11.57
C GLY A 127 -25.70 -10.99 10.87
N SER A 128 -26.01 -11.81 9.87
CA SER A 128 -25.01 -12.59 9.14
C SER A 128 -24.86 -12.11 7.70
N TRP A 129 -23.63 -12.10 7.21
CA TRP A 129 -23.29 -11.67 5.85
C TRP A 129 -23.43 -12.79 4.81
N GLY A 130 -23.84 -12.41 3.59
CA GLY A 130 -23.73 -13.20 2.38
C GLY A 130 -23.20 -12.34 1.24
N PHE A 131 -22.51 -12.93 0.31
CA PHE A 131 -21.84 -12.26 -0.80
C PHE A 131 -22.00 -13.07 -2.08
N ALA A 132 -22.28 -12.40 -3.19
CA ALA A 132 -22.24 -12.98 -4.52
C ALA A 132 -21.74 -11.96 -5.55
N ALA A 133 -21.18 -12.46 -6.64
CA ALA A 133 -20.60 -11.64 -7.70
C ALA A 133 -20.83 -12.25 -9.08
N THR A 134 -20.87 -11.41 -10.13
CA THR A 134 -20.97 -11.84 -11.51
C THR A 134 -20.29 -10.85 -12.48
N GLN A 135 -19.68 -11.36 -13.52
CA GLN A 135 -19.20 -10.54 -14.65
C GLN A 135 -20.26 -10.35 -15.76
N VAL A 136 -21.43 -11.00 -15.62
CA VAL A 136 -22.51 -10.94 -16.62
C VAL A 136 -23.51 -9.85 -16.23
N LEU A 137 -23.37 -8.66 -16.78
CA LEU A 137 -24.15 -7.48 -16.44
C LEU A 137 -25.48 -7.42 -17.22
N THR A 138 -26.33 -8.41 -17.00
CA THR A 138 -27.71 -8.41 -17.47
C THR A 138 -28.67 -8.34 -16.27
N ARG A 139 -29.89 -7.82 -16.47
CA ARG A 139 -30.88 -7.72 -15.40
C ARG A 139 -31.14 -9.07 -14.73
N ASP A 140 -31.23 -10.16 -15.49
CA ASP A 140 -31.50 -11.49 -14.96
C ASP A 140 -30.33 -12.04 -14.12
N SER A 141 -29.08 -11.88 -14.61
CA SER A 141 -27.87 -12.32 -13.88
C SER A 141 -27.67 -11.53 -12.59
N VAL A 142 -27.87 -10.21 -12.63
CA VAL A 142 -27.75 -9.33 -11.46
C VAL A 142 -28.83 -9.66 -10.43
N ALA A 143 -30.06 -9.89 -10.86
CA ALA A 143 -31.15 -10.31 -9.94
C ALA A 143 -30.90 -11.71 -9.34
N ALA A 144 -30.32 -12.64 -10.11
CA ALA A 144 -29.95 -13.97 -9.59
C ALA A 144 -28.82 -13.86 -8.55
N MET A 145 -27.76 -13.11 -8.84
CA MET A 145 -26.65 -12.83 -7.93
C MET A 145 -27.14 -12.20 -6.61
N ALA A 146 -28.03 -11.21 -6.68
CA ALA A 146 -28.57 -10.56 -5.46
C ALA A 146 -29.34 -11.55 -4.57
N ARG A 147 -30.19 -12.41 -5.16
CA ARG A 147 -30.88 -13.46 -4.41
C ARG A 147 -29.93 -14.50 -3.82
N GLU A 148 -28.87 -14.84 -4.53
CA GLU A 148 -27.83 -15.77 -4.06
C GLU A 148 -27.14 -15.23 -2.81
N ALA A 149 -26.73 -13.95 -2.80
CA ALA A 149 -26.14 -13.30 -1.62
C ALA A 149 -27.07 -13.34 -0.41
N VAL A 150 -28.38 -13.02 -0.58
CA VAL A 150 -29.38 -13.07 0.50
C VAL A 150 -29.61 -14.51 1.00
N THR A 151 -29.63 -15.48 0.09
CA THR A 151 -29.77 -16.89 0.43
C THR A 151 -28.58 -17.37 1.26
N MET A 152 -27.36 -16.98 0.87
CA MET A 152 -26.14 -17.28 1.62
C MET A 152 -26.16 -16.64 3.02
N ALA A 153 -26.54 -15.36 3.13
CA ALA A 153 -26.68 -14.67 4.42
C ALA A 153 -27.66 -15.40 5.35
N SER A 154 -28.81 -15.79 4.81
CA SER A 154 -29.84 -16.53 5.57
C SER A 154 -29.36 -17.90 6.03
N ALA A 155 -28.63 -18.63 5.17
CA ALA A 155 -28.02 -19.91 5.51
C ALA A 155 -26.96 -19.73 6.62
N ASN A 156 -26.06 -18.76 6.49
CA ASN A 156 -25.05 -18.44 7.49
C ASN A 156 -25.69 -18.12 8.84
N ASN A 157 -26.74 -17.30 8.85
CA ASN A 157 -27.46 -16.96 10.07
C ASN A 157 -28.10 -18.17 10.74
N SER A 158 -28.54 -19.17 9.97
CA SER A 158 -29.18 -20.37 10.51
C SER A 158 -28.19 -21.32 11.22
N VAL A 159 -26.92 -21.35 10.80
CA VAL A 159 -25.89 -22.26 11.34
C VAL A 159 -24.95 -21.56 12.33
N ALA A 160 -24.71 -20.27 12.16
CA ALA A 160 -23.86 -19.45 13.02
C ALA A 160 -24.50 -18.05 13.21
N PRO A 161 -25.55 -17.95 14.06
CA PRO A 161 -26.20 -16.66 14.30
C PRO A 161 -25.19 -15.60 14.74
N SER A 162 -25.25 -14.42 14.13
CA SER A 162 -24.46 -13.26 14.48
C SER A 162 -25.38 -12.13 14.92
N GLN A 163 -24.82 -11.16 15.65
CA GLN A 163 -25.53 -9.95 16.06
C GLN A 163 -24.93 -8.69 15.43
N THR A 164 -24.35 -8.84 14.26
CA THR A 164 -23.78 -7.72 13.51
C THR A 164 -24.84 -6.68 13.22
N THR A 165 -24.55 -5.44 13.58
CA THR A 165 -25.35 -4.25 13.28
C THR A 165 -24.47 -3.22 12.58
N MET A 166 -25.05 -2.52 11.60
CA MET A 166 -24.33 -1.47 10.89
C MET A 166 -24.42 -0.15 11.67
N ALA A 167 -23.30 0.45 11.99
CA ALA A 167 -23.26 1.80 12.55
C ALA A 167 -23.86 2.83 11.58
N PRO A 168 -24.44 3.93 12.05
CA PRO A 168 -25.04 4.94 11.20
C PRO A 168 -24.03 5.63 10.29
N VAL A 169 -24.49 6.04 9.11
CA VAL A 169 -23.72 6.79 8.12
C VAL A 169 -24.62 7.84 7.47
N ASP A 170 -24.02 8.94 6.99
CA ASP A 170 -24.75 9.92 6.20
C ASP A 170 -25.04 9.37 4.79
N ILE A 171 -26.16 9.76 4.20
CA ILE A 171 -26.58 9.29 2.87
C ILE A 171 -26.04 10.25 1.80
N PHE A 172 -25.43 9.68 0.78
CA PHE A 172 -24.86 10.39 -0.37
C PHE A 172 -25.54 9.91 -1.66
N PRO A 173 -26.67 10.51 -2.09
CA PRO A 173 -27.49 9.99 -3.18
C PRO A 173 -26.86 10.17 -4.58
N ASP A 174 -25.84 11.00 -4.72
CA ASP A 174 -25.09 11.21 -5.97
C ASP A 174 -23.73 11.86 -5.65
N ALA A 175 -22.75 11.04 -5.25
CA ALA A 175 -21.43 11.50 -4.85
C ALA A 175 -20.37 11.05 -5.85
N ASN A 176 -19.36 11.90 -6.06
CA ASN A 176 -18.26 11.62 -7.00
C ASN A 176 -16.92 11.98 -6.38
N TRP A 177 -15.92 11.15 -6.63
CA TRP A 177 -14.55 11.41 -6.24
C TRP A 177 -13.56 10.86 -7.29
N VAL A 178 -12.44 11.53 -7.45
CA VAL A 178 -11.34 11.10 -8.34
C VAL A 178 -10.02 11.34 -7.63
N THR A 179 -9.09 10.40 -7.72
CA THR A 179 -7.70 10.64 -7.29
C THR A 179 -7.18 11.93 -7.90
N PRO A 180 -6.72 12.91 -7.12
CA PRO A 180 -6.15 14.14 -7.65
C PRO A 180 -4.95 13.85 -8.55
N HIS A 181 -5.02 14.18 -9.82
CA HIS A 181 -3.95 13.99 -10.80
C HIS A 181 -4.00 15.04 -11.90
N SER A 182 -2.89 15.24 -12.59
CA SER A 182 -2.81 16.13 -13.75
C SER A 182 -2.55 15.38 -15.06
N VAL A 183 -2.00 14.16 -14.99
CA VAL A 183 -1.68 13.34 -16.17
C VAL A 183 -2.13 11.90 -15.93
N ASP A 184 -3.16 11.45 -16.65
CA ASP A 184 -3.60 10.05 -16.59
C ASP A 184 -2.49 9.14 -17.17
N PRO A 185 -1.96 8.17 -16.39
CA PRO A 185 -0.88 7.29 -16.84
C PRO A 185 -1.27 6.41 -18.04
N PHE A 186 -2.55 6.13 -18.25
CA PHE A 186 -3.04 5.35 -19.38
C PHE A 186 -3.09 6.12 -20.70
N LEU A 187 -2.89 7.46 -20.65
CA LEU A 187 -2.77 8.31 -21.84
C LEU A 187 -1.32 8.50 -22.29
N ILE A 188 -0.34 8.03 -21.52
CA ILE A 188 1.07 8.07 -21.89
C ILE A 188 1.40 6.84 -22.74
N ALA A 189 2.03 7.07 -23.89
CA ALA A 189 2.41 5.99 -24.80
C ALA A 189 3.35 4.99 -24.13
N ILE A 190 3.16 3.71 -24.39
CA ILE A 190 4.03 2.63 -23.84
C ILE A 190 5.48 2.84 -24.27
N GLU A 191 5.70 3.34 -25.48
CA GLU A 191 7.02 3.69 -26.02
C GLU A 191 7.75 4.74 -25.19
N ASP A 192 7.05 5.75 -24.71
CA ASP A 192 7.63 6.80 -23.87
C ASP A 192 8.01 6.25 -22.49
N LYS A 193 7.15 5.44 -21.88
CA LYS A 193 7.46 4.73 -20.64
C LYS A 193 8.68 3.82 -20.80
N ALA A 194 8.71 3.00 -21.85
CA ALA A 194 9.83 2.11 -22.16
C ALA A 194 11.13 2.90 -22.39
N SER A 195 11.07 4.01 -23.12
CA SER A 195 12.23 4.87 -23.38
C SER A 195 12.80 5.46 -22.09
N LEU A 196 11.94 5.95 -21.17
CA LEU A 196 12.36 6.41 -19.86
C LEU A 196 13.07 5.30 -19.08
N LEU A 197 12.45 4.11 -18.98
CA LEU A 197 13.01 2.98 -18.23
C LEU A 197 14.36 2.52 -18.79
N LEU A 198 14.51 2.45 -20.11
CA LEU A 198 15.78 2.12 -20.75
C LEU A 198 16.86 3.18 -20.48
N SER A 199 16.50 4.47 -20.44
CA SER A 199 17.44 5.54 -20.11
C SER A 199 17.93 5.47 -18.66
N ILE A 200 17.08 5.09 -17.71
CA ILE A 200 17.42 4.87 -16.30
C ILE A 200 18.45 3.73 -16.20
N ASN A 201 18.18 2.59 -16.86
CA ASN A 201 19.08 1.45 -16.85
C ASN A 201 20.43 1.78 -17.52
N GLU A 202 20.41 2.51 -18.65
CA GLU A 202 21.63 2.93 -19.35
C GLU A 202 22.52 3.81 -18.46
N GLU A 203 21.92 4.76 -17.74
CA GLU A 203 22.66 5.64 -16.83
C GLU A 203 23.27 4.84 -15.66
N ALA A 204 22.51 3.96 -15.04
CA ALA A 204 22.98 3.13 -13.94
C ALA A 204 24.13 2.19 -14.36
N LEU A 205 24.06 1.61 -15.56
CA LEU A 205 25.07 0.68 -16.07
C LEU A 205 26.39 1.35 -16.47
N ARG A 206 26.50 2.69 -16.47
CA ARG A 206 27.77 3.42 -16.65
C ARG A 206 28.67 3.35 -15.43
N VAL A 207 28.10 3.06 -14.26
CA VAL A 207 28.86 2.96 -13.01
C VAL A 207 29.61 1.63 -12.96
N ASN A 208 30.90 1.68 -12.61
CA ASN A 208 31.76 0.49 -12.49
C ASN A 208 31.14 -0.49 -11.47
N ASN A 209 31.33 -1.78 -11.73
CA ASN A 209 30.78 -2.88 -10.93
C ASN A 209 29.27 -3.09 -11.00
N VAL A 210 28.47 -2.13 -11.45
CA VAL A 210 27.04 -2.37 -11.71
C VAL A 210 26.89 -3.22 -12.97
N ARG A 211 26.27 -4.39 -12.82
CA ARG A 211 26.12 -5.40 -13.88
C ARG A 211 24.69 -5.59 -14.34
N TYR A 212 23.74 -5.38 -13.41
CA TYR A 212 22.32 -5.52 -13.72
C TYR A 212 21.56 -4.28 -13.28
N ALA A 213 20.68 -3.82 -14.13
CA ALA A 213 19.76 -2.73 -13.89
C ALA A 213 18.39 -3.12 -14.43
N SER A 214 17.36 -3.10 -13.58
CA SER A 214 15.99 -3.31 -13.98
C SER A 214 15.13 -2.15 -13.50
N SER A 215 14.19 -1.75 -14.33
CA SER A 215 13.23 -0.71 -13.99
C SER A 215 11.85 -1.04 -14.51
N SER A 216 10.82 -0.54 -13.83
CA SER A 216 9.43 -0.76 -14.20
C SER A 216 8.55 0.42 -13.81
N ILE A 217 7.43 0.55 -14.52
CA ILE A 217 6.31 1.38 -14.13
C ILE A 217 5.05 0.52 -14.17
N LEU A 218 4.35 0.48 -13.04
CA LEU A 218 3.07 -0.15 -12.88
C LEU A 218 2.01 0.94 -12.68
N SER A 219 0.92 0.88 -13.44
CA SER A 219 -0.22 1.81 -13.34
C SER A 219 -1.51 1.02 -13.10
N VAL A 220 -2.33 1.49 -12.18
CA VAL A 220 -3.65 0.93 -11.87
C VAL A 220 -4.67 2.05 -11.96
N LYS A 221 -5.74 1.82 -12.71
CA LYS A 221 -6.95 2.64 -12.72
C LYS A 221 -8.12 1.77 -12.29
N GLU A 222 -8.83 2.22 -11.28
CA GLU A 222 -9.98 1.52 -10.74
C GLU A 222 -11.18 2.48 -10.73
N GLU A 223 -12.24 2.10 -11.43
CA GLU A 223 -13.53 2.79 -11.40
C GLU A 223 -14.47 1.97 -10.55
N ARG A 224 -14.97 2.55 -9.47
CA ARG A 224 -15.78 1.90 -8.45
C ARG A 224 -17.09 2.67 -8.28
N MET A 225 -18.18 2.02 -8.59
CA MET A 225 -19.53 2.56 -8.50
C MET A 225 -20.31 1.74 -7.48
N SER A 226 -20.77 2.36 -6.41
CA SER A 226 -21.45 1.68 -5.30
C SER A 226 -22.83 2.25 -5.02
N ALA A 227 -23.75 1.38 -4.60
CA ALA A 227 -25.06 1.75 -4.06
C ALA A 227 -25.30 1.00 -2.75
N THR A 228 -25.99 1.65 -1.80
CA THR A 228 -26.43 1.02 -0.55
C THR A 228 -27.95 1.03 -0.43
N SER A 229 -28.49 0.08 0.32
CA SER A 229 -29.93 0.02 0.62
C SER A 229 -30.42 1.20 1.47
N GLU A 230 -29.50 1.97 2.05
CA GLU A 230 -29.80 3.20 2.80
C GLU A 230 -29.99 4.42 1.87
N GLY A 231 -29.61 4.31 0.58
CA GLY A 231 -29.84 5.33 -0.45
C GLY A 231 -28.59 6.07 -0.92
N SER A 232 -27.41 5.69 -0.51
CA SER A 232 -26.17 6.24 -1.07
C SER A 232 -25.91 5.68 -2.47
N LEU A 233 -25.42 6.55 -3.37
CA LEU A 233 -24.90 6.21 -4.69
C LEU A 233 -23.61 7.00 -4.91
N ILE A 234 -22.49 6.29 -5.04
CA ILE A 234 -21.16 6.87 -5.01
C ILE A 234 -20.37 6.36 -6.20
N ASN A 235 -19.71 7.27 -6.90
CA ASN A 235 -18.84 6.96 -8.04
C ASN A 235 -17.42 7.46 -7.75
N GLN A 236 -16.44 6.58 -7.82
CA GLN A 236 -15.04 6.91 -7.52
C GLN A 236 -14.10 6.38 -8.59
N THR A 237 -13.08 7.17 -8.93
CA THR A 237 -11.98 6.75 -9.81
C THR A 237 -10.67 6.86 -9.06
N PHE A 238 -9.98 5.75 -8.93
CA PHE A 238 -8.66 5.65 -8.32
C PHE A 238 -7.60 5.55 -9.41
N LEU A 239 -6.56 6.36 -9.29
CA LEU A 239 -5.32 6.20 -10.04
C LEU A 239 -4.19 5.93 -9.05
N ARG A 240 -3.41 4.89 -9.33
CA ARG A 240 -2.23 4.54 -8.55
C ARG A 240 -1.10 4.20 -9.50
N ILE A 241 0.11 4.65 -9.16
CA ILE A 241 1.29 4.43 -9.99
C ILE A 241 2.46 4.00 -9.11
N SER A 242 3.24 3.04 -9.59
CA SER A 242 4.41 2.49 -8.88
C SER A 242 5.60 2.39 -9.83
N PRO A 243 6.53 3.34 -9.80
CA PRO A 243 7.84 3.18 -10.43
C PRO A 243 8.73 2.31 -9.54
N ALA A 244 9.65 1.57 -10.16
CA ALA A 244 10.68 0.83 -9.44
C ALA A 244 11.99 0.79 -10.24
N VAL A 245 13.12 0.86 -9.54
CA VAL A 245 14.47 0.70 -10.11
C VAL A 245 15.27 -0.19 -9.17
N ASN A 246 15.85 -1.27 -9.70
CA ASN A 246 16.67 -2.19 -8.92
C ASN A 246 18.00 -2.39 -9.63
N LEU A 247 19.09 -2.22 -8.88
CA LEU A 247 20.47 -2.26 -9.37
C LEU A 247 21.24 -3.34 -8.63
N THR A 248 22.13 -4.03 -9.35
CA THR A 248 23.03 -5.01 -8.76
C THR A 248 24.46 -4.72 -9.17
N ALA A 249 25.31 -4.50 -8.18
CA ALA A 249 26.75 -4.41 -8.34
C ALA A 249 27.41 -5.75 -7.98
N ILE A 250 28.47 -6.13 -8.71
CA ILE A 250 29.22 -7.37 -8.52
C ILE A 250 30.69 -7.01 -8.33
N SER A 251 31.38 -7.64 -7.36
CA SER A 251 32.80 -7.48 -7.13
C SER A 251 33.64 -7.93 -8.33
N ASP A 252 34.86 -7.42 -8.47
CA ASP A 252 35.75 -7.72 -9.61
C ASP A 252 36.07 -9.22 -9.72
N ASP A 253 36.13 -9.94 -8.61
CA ASP A 253 36.38 -11.38 -8.55
C ASP A 253 35.10 -12.23 -8.72
N GLY A 254 33.92 -11.58 -8.82
CA GLY A 254 32.59 -12.21 -9.00
C GLY A 254 32.06 -12.97 -7.78
N ARG A 255 32.68 -12.82 -6.61
CA ARG A 255 32.29 -13.60 -5.39
C ARG A 255 31.30 -12.91 -4.50
N ASP A 256 31.17 -11.58 -4.60
CA ASP A 256 30.21 -10.78 -3.82
C ASP A 256 29.32 -9.96 -4.76
N PHE A 257 28.08 -9.75 -4.35
CA PHE A 257 27.17 -8.86 -5.04
C PHE A 257 26.36 -8.06 -4.04
N GLN A 258 26.01 -6.85 -4.41
CA GLN A 258 25.19 -5.96 -3.61
C GLN A 258 24.07 -5.35 -4.45
N THR A 259 22.91 -5.17 -3.82
CA THR A 259 21.74 -4.61 -4.49
C THR A 259 21.36 -3.24 -3.92
N ARG A 260 20.79 -2.41 -4.76
CA ARG A 260 20.20 -1.13 -4.36
C ARG A 260 18.89 -0.91 -5.10
N SER A 261 17.79 -0.84 -4.38
CA SER A 261 16.52 -0.36 -4.91
C SER A 261 16.45 1.15 -4.76
N ALA A 262 15.95 1.85 -5.76
CA ALA A 262 15.70 3.28 -5.65
C ALA A 262 14.72 3.57 -4.50
N VAL A 263 14.88 4.73 -3.87
CA VAL A 263 13.93 5.24 -2.87
C VAL A 263 12.82 5.96 -3.64
N VAL A 264 11.92 5.17 -4.21
CA VAL A 264 10.70 5.61 -4.89
C VAL A 264 9.59 4.65 -4.51
N GLU A 265 8.47 5.19 -4.10
CA GLU A 265 7.36 4.39 -3.57
C GLU A 265 6.12 4.53 -4.48
N PRO A 266 5.18 3.59 -4.40
CA PRO A 266 3.88 3.75 -5.03
C PRO A 266 3.16 5.02 -4.54
N ALA A 267 2.32 5.59 -5.39
CA ALA A 267 1.54 6.77 -5.04
C ALA A 267 0.12 6.71 -5.62
N GLY A 268 -0.85 7.25 -4.89
CA GLY A 268 -2.19 7.56 -5.36
C GLY A 268 -2.17 8.84 -6.20
N ARG A 269 -1.56 8.80 -7.40
CA ARG A 269 -1.33 9.93 -8.28
C ARG A 269 -1.33 9.52 -9.75
N GLY A 270 -1.25 10.49 -10.64
CA GLY A 270 -1.04 10.28 -12.06
C GLY A 270 0.43 10.21 -12.47
N TYR A 271 0.68 10.24 -13.78
CA TYR A 271 2.03 10.13 -14.33
C TYR A 271 2.94 11.32 -14.01
N GLU A 272 2.37 12.48 -13.65
CA GLU A 272 3.12 13.64 -13.15
C GLU A 272 4.00 13.27 -11.94
N TYR A 273 3.64 12.26 -11.17
CA TYR A 273 4.47 11.75 -10.08
C TYR A 273 5.80 11.19 -10.61
N VAL A 274 5.74 10.33 -11.61
CA VAL A 274 6.94 9.75 -12.25
C VAL A 274 7.82 10.83 -12.86
N MET A 275 7.21 11.83 -13.51
CA MET A 275 7.94 12.95 -14.11
C MET A 275 8.70 13.79 -13.06
N GLY A 276 8.15 13.93 -11.86
CA GLY A 276 8.75 14.70 -10.76
C GLY A 276 9.86 13.97 -10.00
N LEU A 277 10.03 12.64 -10.20
CA LEU A 277 11.02 11.85 -9.45
C LEU A 277 12.46 11.95 -9.98
N GLU A 278 12.68 12.56 -11.14
CA GLU A 278 14.00 12.68 -11.78
C GLU A 278 14.77 11.34 -11.83
N LEU A 279 14.07 10.25 -12.18
CA LEU A 279 14.59 8.87 -12.07
C LEU A 279 15.91 8.67 -12.80
N THR A 280 16.03 9.19 -14.03
CA THR A 280 17.27 9.10 -14.80
C THR A 280 18.41 9.88 -14.14
N GLY A 281 18.13 11.09 -13.62
CA GLY A 281 19.14 11.92 -12.93
C GLY A 281 19.66 11.28 -11.64
N ASN A 282 18.82 10.52 -10.94
CA ASN A 282 19.19 9.81 -9.71
C ASN A 282 19.82 8.43 -9.94
N ALA A 283 19.70 7.84 -11.14
CA ALA A 283 20.11 6.46 -11.42
C ALA A 283 21.61 6.24 -11.17
N GLY A 284 22.47 7.19 -11.57
CA GLY A 284 23.90 7.13 -11.30
C GLY A 284 24.24 7.08 -9.82
N ARG A 285 23.61 7.93 -9.01
CA ARG A 285 23.81 7.95 -7.55
C ARG A 285 23.40 6.62 -6.89
N TRP A 286 22.24 6.05 -7.22
CA TRP A 286 21.83 4.75 -6.69
C TRP A 286 22.78 3.63 -7.13
N ALA A 287 23.31 3.70 -8.35
CA ALA A 287 24.30 2.77 -8.87
C ALA A 287 25.64 2.87 -8.11
N GLU A 288 26.11 4.08 -7.82
CA GLU A 288 27.30 4.31 -6.98
C GLU A 288 27.10 3.76 -5.56
N GLU A 289 25.91 3.98 -4.94
CA GLU A 289 25.56 3.40 -3.64
C GLU A 289 25.61 1.86 -3.67
N ALA A 290 25.12 1.21 -4.74
CA ALA A 290 25.23 -0.25 -4.91
C ALA A 290 26.69 -0.72 -4.99
N ALA A 291 27.55 -0.01 -5.73
CA ALA A 291 28.97 -0.31 -5.86
C ALA A 291 29.73 -0.07 -4.53
N MET A 292 29.41 0.99 -3.81
CA MET A 292 30.02 1.29 -2.50
C MET A 292 29.73 0.19 -1.47
N LYS A 293 28.54 -0.43 -1.50
CA LYS A 293 28.16 -1.53 -0.60
C LYS A 293 29.12 -2.74 -0.71
N LEU A 294 29.73 -3.00 -1.86
CA LEU A 294 30.72 -4.07 -2.02
C LEU A 294 31.94 -3.88 -1.10
N HIS A 295 32.25 -2.63 -0.73
CA HIS A 295 33.39 -2.26 0.10
C HIS A 295 32.99 -1.78 1.50
N ALA A 296 31.70 -1.81 1.82
CA ALA A 296 31.19 -1.37 3.11
C ALA A 296 31.65 -2.29 4.24
N ALA A 297 31.94 -1.71 5.41
CA ALA A 297 32.34 -2.47 6.59
C ALA A 297 31.14 -3.21 7.19
N PRO A 298 31.32 -4.46 7.67
CA PRO A 298 30.27 -5.13 8.43
C PRO A 298 30.03 -4.40 9.76
N ILE A 299 28.80 -4.48 10.29
CA ILE A 299 28.46 -3.90 11.58
C ILE A 299 29.03 -4.71 12.75
N GLU A 300 29.42 -4.02 13.81
CA GLU A 300 29.60 -4.64 15.13
C GLU A 300 28.23 -4.69 15.85
N PRO A 301 27.70 -5.88 16.18
CA PRO A 301 26.44 -6.02 16.90
C PRO A 301 26.47 -5.31 18.26
N GLY A 302 25.33 -4.85 18.73
CA GLY A 302 25.19 -4.21 20.03
C GLY A 302 24.18 -3.07 20.04
N LYS A 303 24.26 -2.21 21.04
CA LYS A 303 23.39 -1.04 21.20
C LYS A 303 23.91 0.14 20.38
N TRP A 304 23.01 0.72 19.56
CA TRP A 304 23.29 1.87 18.72
C TRP A 304 22.13 2.85 18.75
N ASP A 305 22.42 4.13 18.63
CA ASP A 305 21.41 5.11 18.24
C ASP A 305 21.03 4.89 16.76
N LEU A 306 19.75 4.95 16.46
CA LEU A 306 19.22 4.60 15.15
C LEU A 306 18.45 5.78 14.56
N VAL A 307 18.97 6.36 13.48
CA VAL A 307 18.27 7.36 12.69
C VAL A 307 17.58 6.63 11.52
N LEU A 308 16.26 6.64 11.49
CA LEU A 308 15.49 6.04 10.41
C LEU A 308 15.04 7.12 9.43
N HIS A 309 15.57 7.05 8.21
CA HIS A 309 15.04 7.82 7.10
C HIS A 309 13.58 7.37 6.80
N PRO A 310 12.67 8.27 6.42
CA PRO A 310 11.27 7.90 6.20
C PRO A 310 11.07 6.75 5.21
N SER A 311 11.94 6.63 4.20
CA SER A 311 11.94 5.51 3.24
C SER A 311 12.19 4.12 3.86
N ASN A 312 12.65 4.07 5.12
CA ASN A 312 12.75 2.84 5.90
C ASN A 312 11.67 2.79 6.98
N LEU A 313 11.47 3.89 7.70
CA LEU A 313 10.57 3.98 8.86
C LEU A 313 9.12 3.64 8.51
N TRP A 314 8.65 3.97 7.30
CA TRP A 314 7.28 3.71 6.90
C TRP A 314 6.89 2.22 7.00
N LEU A 315 7.82 1.29 6.69
CA LEU A 315 7.56 -0.15 6.83
C LEU A 315 7.46 -0.56 8.30
N THR A 316 8.28 0.02 9.16
CA THR A 316 8.17 -0.20 10.62
C THR A 316 6.83 0.30 11.15
N ILE A 317 6.33 1.44 10.67
CA ILE A 317 4.99 1.95 10.98
C ILE A 317 3.91 0.97 10.49
N HIS A 318 4.01 0.52 9.24
CA HIS A 318 3.08 -0.45 8.67
C HIS A 318 2.90 -1.68 9.57
N GLU A 319 4.01 -2.29 9.96
CA GLU A 319 4.02 -3.54 10.69
C GLU A 319 3.74 -3.38 12.19
N SER A 320 4.23 -2.31 12.82
CA SER A 320 4.20 -2.18 14.28
C SER A 320 3.15 -1.20 14.83
N ILE A 321 2.56 -0.36 13.98
CA ILE A 321 1.44 0.53 14.31
C ILE A 321 0.22 0.24 13.44
N GLY A 322 0.40 0.17 12.12
CA GLY A 322 -0.69 -0.06 11.17
C GLY A 322 -1.47 -1.33 11.47
N HIS A 323 -0.82 -2.49 11.35
CA HIS A 323 -1.46 -3.78 11.57
C HIS A 323 -1.99 -4.01 12.99
N PRO A 324 -1.27 -3.71 14.09
CA PRO A 324 -1.81 -3.99 15.42
C PRO A 324 -3.01 -3.12 15.81
N THR A 325 -3.27 -2.03 15.09
CA THR A 325 -4.42 -1.16 15.34
C THR A 325 -5.63 -1.44 14.42
N GLU A 326 -5.60 -2.52 13.63
CA GLU A 326 -6.77 -3.05 12.92
C GLU A 326 -7.69 -3.77 13.93
N LEU A 327 -8.95 -3.32 14.07
CA LEU A 327 -9.83 -3.84 15.12
C LEU A 327 -10.18 -5.33 14.92
N ASP A 328 -10.46 -5.76 13.71
CA ASP A 328 -10.76 -7.17 13.42
C ASP A 328 -9.57 -8.10 13.73
N ARG A 329 -8.34 -7.64 13.50
CA ARG A 329 -7.12 -8.35 13.89
C ARG A 329 -7.01 -8.43 15.40
N ALA A 330 -7.22 -7.34 16.12
CA ALA A 330 -7.21 -7.31 17.57
C ALA A 330 -8.26 -8.26 18.16
N LEU A 331 -9.45 -8.32 17.58
CA LEU A 331 -10.52 -9.23 17.98
C LEU A 331 -10.32 -10.68 17.54
N GLY A 332 -9.24 -10.99 16.81
CA GLY A 332 -8.87 -12.34 16.40
C GLY A 332 -9.58 -12.85 15.15
N PHE A 333 -10.26 -12.00 14.36
CA PHE A 333 -10.94 -12.42 13.12
C PHE A 333 -9.93 -12.87 12.04
N GLU A 334 -8.70 -12.37 12.10
CA GLU A 334 -7.60 -12.70 11.19
C GLU A 334 -6.61 -13.76 11.75
N ALA A 335 -6.91 -14.37 12.90
CA ALA A 335 -5.97 -15.25 13.62
C ALA A 335 -5.47 -16.43 12.76
N ASN A 336 -6.27 -16.92 11.82
CA ASN A 336 -5.90 -18.06 10.95
C ASN A 336 -4.85 -17.68 9.88
N TYR A 337 -4.78 -16.43 9.47
CA TYR A 337 -3.94 -16.01 8.33
C TYR A 337 -3.01 -14.86 8.70
N ALA A 338 -3.57 -13.66 8.92
CA ALA A 338 -2.76 -12.46 9.12
C ALA A 338 -2.27 -12.27 10.56
N GLY A 339 -2.73 -13.10 11.49
CA GLY A 339 -2.37 -13.08 12.90
C GLY A 339 -3.29 -12.25 13.77
N THR A 340 -2.82 -11.93 14.96
CA THR A 340 -3.56 -11.17 15.99
C THR A 340 -2.86 -9.84 16.26
N SER A 341 -3.20 -9.19 17.38
CA SER A 341 -2.57 -7.95 17.84
C SER A 341 -2.19 -8.06 19.31
N PHE A 342 -1.07 -7.43 19.68
CA PHE A 342 -0.74 -7.21 21.10
C PHE A 342 -1.55 -6.05 21.71
N ILE A 343 -2.18 -5.21 20.88
CA ILE A 343 -3.06 -4.11 21.34
C ILE A 343 -4.45 -4.71 21.58
N TYR A 344 -4.61 -5.41 22.69
CA TYR A 344 -5.81 -6.13 23.08
C TYR A 344 -5.75 -6.48 24.60
N PRO A 345 -6.88 -6.55 25.34
CA PRO A 345 -8.24 -6.28 24.88
C PRO A 345 -8.56 -4.76 24.85
N PRO A 346 -9.56 -4.31 24.03
CA PRO A 346 -9.87 -2.88 23.87
C PRO A 346 -10.07 -2.11 25.17
N GLU A 347 -10.80 -2.66 26.12
CA GLU A 347 -11.11 -2.06 27.43
C GLU A 347 -9.86 -1.82 28.30
N GLU A 348 -8.78 -2.54 28.06
CA GLU A 348 -7.54 -2.39 28.81
C GLU A 348 -6.52 -1.48 28.13
N VAL A 349 -6.64 -1.29 26.80
CA VAL A 349 -5.62 -0.57 26.02
C VAL A 349 -6.06 0.82 25.58
N ILE A 350 -7.35 1.04 25.24
CA ILE A 350 -7.83 2.35 24.77
C ILE A 350 -7.68 3.40 25.88
N GLY A 351 -6.99 4.50 25.57
CA GLY A 351 -6.71 5.60 26.50
C GLY A 351 -5.71 5.26 27.61
N LYS A 352 -5.07 4.08 27.61
CA LYS A 352 -4.21 3.60 28.69
C LYS A 352 -2.85 3.07 28.22
N LEU A 353 -2.80 2.40 27.08
CA LEU A 353 -1.57 1.80 26.59
C LEU A 353 -0.63 2.89 26.08
N LYS A 354 0.48 3.08 26.79
CA LYS A 354 1.56 3.96 26.37
C LYS A 354 2.45 3.24 25.38
N LEU A 355 2.52 3.77 24.15
CA LEU A 355 3.36 3.24 23.08
C LEU A 355 4.61 4.08 22.81
N GLY A 356 4.64 5.34 23.23
CA GLY A 356 5.79 6.21 22.98
C GLY A 356 5.83 7.47 23.84
N PRO A 357 6.75 8.40 23.58
CA PRO A 357 6.82 9.68 24.26
C PRO A 357 5.60 10.57 23.95
N GLU A 358 5.35 11.56 24.80
CA GLU A 358 4.19 12.46 24.71
C GLU A 358 4.09 13.21 23.38
N PHE A 359 5.21 13.52 22.74
CA PHE A 359 5.22 14.20 21.45
C PHE A 359 4.89 13.29 20.26
N MET A 360 4.80 11.97 20.44
CA MET A 360 4.50 11.00 19.39
C MET A 360 3.01 10.98 19.05
N GLN A 361 2.67 11.25 17.77
CA GLN A 361 1.31 11.30 17.26
C GLN A 361 1.19 10.43 16.02
N PHE A 362 0.17 9.55 15.97
CA PHE A 362 -0.19 8.79 14.77
C PHE A 362 -1.64 9.01 14.39
N VAL A 363 -1.90 9.11 13.11
CA VAL A 363 -3.24 9.27 12.55
C VAL A 363 -3.54 8.18 11.53
N GLY A 364 -4.80 7.70 11.51
CA GLY A 364 -5.39 7.10 10.34
C GLY A 364 -5.88 8.23 9.43
N ASN A 365 -5.53 8.22 8.15
CA ASN A 365 -5.85 9.33 7.25
C ASN A 365 -6.25 8.81 5.87
N ARG A 366 -7.54 8.92 5.53
CA ARG A 366 -8.06 8.55 4.22
C ARG A 366 -8.14 9.72 3.24
N THR A 367 -7.69 10.91 3.66
CA THR A 367 -7.69 12.15 2.85
C THR A 367 -6.29 12.58 2.42
N GLU A 368 -5.24 11.85 2.79
CA GLU A 368 -3.84 12.23 2.56
C GLU A 368 -3.50 12.31 1.07
N PHE A 369 -3.06 13.49 0.62
CA PHE A 369 -2.74 13.70 -0.78
C PHE A 369 -1.61 12.79 -1.27
N GLY A 370 -1.87 12.03 -2.32
CA GLY A 370 -0.92 11.07 -2.88
C GLY A 370 -0.87 9.72 -2.16
N GLY A 371 -1.64 9.54 -1.09
CA GLY A 371 -1.76 8.25 -0.39
C GLY A 371 -2.47 7.19 -1.23
N CYS A 372 -1.96 5.97 -1.21
CA CYS A 372 -2.52 4.86 -1.98
C CYS A 372 -3.90 4.38 -1.46
N ALA A 373 -4.17 4.55 -0.15
CA ALA A 373 -5.47 4.25 0.46
C ALA A 373 -6.39 5.48 0.59
N THR A 374 -6.03 6.60 -0.03
CA THR A 374 -6.85 7.82 -0.07
C THR A 374 -8.08 7.60 -0.94
N THR A 375 -9.24 8.04 -0.46
CA THR A 375 -10.54 7.83 -1.09
C THR A 375 -11.50 8.98 -0.76
N GLY A 376 -12.64 9.06 -1.43
CA GLY A 376 -13.75 9.92 -1.03
C GLY A 376 -14.65 9.24 0.00
N TRP A 377 -14.94 7.95 -0.21
CA TRP A 377 -15.76 7.08 0.66
C TRP A 377 -15.18 5.67 0.67
N ASP A 378 -15.43 4.94 1.74
CA ASP A 378 -15.17 3.50 1.76
C ASP A 378 -16.31 2.70 1.06
N ASP A 379 -16.20 1.37 1.04
CA ASP A 379 -17.19 0.51 0.39
C ASP A 379 -18.54 0.42 1.16
N GLU A 380 -18.63 0.96 2.35
CA GLU A 380 -19.84 1.06 3.17
C GLU A 380 -20.48 2.46 3.13
N GLY A 381 -19.92 3.36 2.28
CA GLY A 381 -20.42 4.72 2.11
C GLY A 381 -19.97 5.70 3.20
N VAL A 382 -18.99 5.34 4.02
CA VAL A 382 -18.42 6.23 5.04
C VAL A 382 -17.47 7.23 4.38
N PRO A 383 -17.68 8.54 4.57
CA PRO A 383 -16.79 9.56 3.99
C PRO A 383 -15.38 9.47 4.59
N ALA A 384 -14.39 9.81 3.77
CA ALA A 384 -13.00 9.82 4.18
C ALA A 384 -12.75 10.89 5.25
N GLU A 385 -11.97 10.52 6.26
CA GLU A 385 -11.56 11.41 7.36
C GLU A 385 -10.13 11.14 7.82
N SER A 386 -9.65 11.95 8.74
CA SER A 386 -8.44 11.72 9.51
C SER A 386 -8.77 11.69 11.00
N TRP A 387 -8.25 10.70 11.73
CA TRP A 387 -8.50 10.51 13.17
C TRP A 387 -7.23 10.10 13.89
N PRO A 388 -7.10 10.40 15.20
CA PRO A 388 -5.96 9.96 15.99
C PRO A 388 -6.05 8.44 16.28
N ILE A 389 -4.96 7.73 16.02
CA ILE A 389 -4.74 6.34 16.48
C ILE A 389 -3.90 6.36 17.76
N ILE A 390 -2.83 7.15 17.77
CA ILE A 390 -2.01 7.40 18.95
C ILE A 390 -1.98 8.91 19.17
N LYS A 391 -2.32 9.33 20.36
CA LYS A 391 -2.31 10.72 20.80
C LYS A 391 -1.47 10.87 22.05
N ASP A 392 -0.51 11.79 22.03
CA ASP A 392 0.38 12.06 23.17
C ASP A 392 1.08 10.77 23.66
N GLY A 393 1.50 9.91 22.71
CA GLY A 393 2.14 8.62 22.97
C GLY A 393 1.20 7.52 23.49
N ILE A 394 -0.10 7.80 23.64
CA ILE A 394 -1.11 6.86 24.16
C ILE A 394 -1.98 6.35 22.99
N PHE A 395 -2.21 5.05 22.95
CA PHE A 395 -3.17 4.45 22.03
C PHE A 395 -4.61 4.88 22.38
N VAL A 396 -5.36 5.42 21.42
CA VAL A 396 -6.69 6.00 21.66
C VAL A 396 -7.80 5.40 20.83
N ASP A 397 -7.50 4.84 19.63
CA ASP A 397 -8.54 4.28 18.78
C ASP A 397 -7.99 3.31 17.73
N TYR A 398 -8.87 2.45 17.23
CA TYR A 398 -8.60 1.48 16.17
C TYR A 398 -9.03 1.98 14.80
N GLN A 399 -8.67 1.20 13.78
CA GLN A 399 -9.20 1.27 12.42
C GLN A 399 -10.48 0.42 12.37
N THR A 400 -11.62 1.00 11.97
CA THR A 400 -12.93 0.38 12.10
C THR A 400 -13.75 0.39 10.82
N THR A 401 -14.62 -0.62 10.67
CA THR A 401 -15.75 -0.68 9.73
C THR A 401 -17.06 -0.45 10.46
N ARG A 402 -18.17 -0.26 9.72
CA ARG A 402 -19.48 0.01 10.31
C ARG A 402 -20.04 -1.14 11.15
N ASP A 403 -19.65 -2.37 10.85
CA ASP A 403 -20.05 -3.56 11.59
C ASP A 403 -19.20 -3.84 12.84
N GLN A 404 -18.09 -3.09 13.02
CA GLN A 404 -17.15 -3.30 14.12
C GLN A 404 -17.13 -2.19 15.16
N VAL A 405 -17.33 -0.93 14.76
CA VAL A 405 -17.18 0.22 15.67
C VAL A 405 -18.06 0.11 16.93
N GLY A 406 -19.25 -0.46 16.83
CA GLY A 406 -20.12 -0.70 17.99
C GLY A 406 -19.53 -1.63 19.05
N LEU A 407 -18.52 -2.44 18.72
CA LEU A 407 -17.83 -3.33 19.68
C LEU A 407 -16.89 -2.58 20.64
N ILE A 408 -16.55 -1.33 20.31
CA ILE A 408 -15.60 -0.51 21.10
C ILE A 408 -16.15 0.88 21.45
N SER A 409 -17.37 1.23 21.03
CA SER A 409 -17.95 2.56 21.22
C SER A 409 -18.05 2.97 22.70
N ASP A 410 -18.26 2.02 23.60
CA ASP A 410 -18.29 2.28 25.06
C ASP A 410 -16.92 2.76 25.61
N TYR A 411 -15.82 2.46 24.92
CA TYR A 411 -14.47 2.81 25.34
C TYR A 411 -13.92 4.03 24.62
N THR A 412 -14.27 4.21 23.35
CA THR A 412 -13.82 5.34 22.53
C THR A 412 -14.74 6.55 22.62
N GLY A 413 -16.03 6.33 22.92
CA GLY A 413 -17.09 7.34 22.79
C GLY A 413 -17.45 7.64 21.33
N ILE A 414 -17.00 6.83 20.37
CA ILE A 414 -17.21 7.00 18.92
C ILE A 414 -18.21 5.95 18.44
N GLU A 415 -19.29 6.41 17.83
CA GLU A 415 -20.36 5.55 17.30
C GLU A 415 -20.32 5.38 15.78
N ARG A 416 -19.46 6.17 15.08
CA ARG A 416 -19.31 6.14 13.63
C ARG A 416 -18.00 5.43 13.24
N SER A 417 -18.05 4.66 12.17
CA SER A 417 -16.88 4.02 11.57
C SER A 417 -15.91 5.06 10.98
N HIS A 418 -14.63 4.75 11.00
CA HIS A 418 -13.58 5.51 10.32
C HIS A 418 -13.45 5.19 8.81
N GLY A 419 -14.37 4.39 8.26
CA GLY A 419 -14.44 4.12 6.83
C GLY A 419 -13.31 3.23 6.34
N CYS A 420 -13.06 2.11 6.99
CA CYS A 420 -11.98 1.20 6.63
C CYS A 420 -12.43 -0.03 5.82
N ALA A 421 -13.66 -0.05 5.30
CA ALA A 421 -14.15 -1.16 4.47
C ALA A 421 -13.65 -1.02 3.02
N TYR A 422 -13.05 -2.08 2.48
CA TYR A 422 -12.60 -2.13 1.09
C TYR A 422 -12.52 -3.57 0.60
N GLY A 423 -13.07 -3.86 -0.59
CA GLY A 423 -12.87 -5.11 -1.32
C GLY A 423 -11.90 -4.88 -2.48
N GLN A 424 -10.99 -5.81 -2.72
CA GLN A 424 -9.94 -5.67 -3.74
C GLN A 424 -10.49 -5.43 -5.14
N ASP A 425 -11.50 -6.20 -5.53
CA ASP A 425 -12.09 -6.20 -6.87
C ASP A 425 -13.57 -6.61 -6.82
N TRP A 426 -14.19 -6.81 -7.98
CA TRP A 426 -15.60 -7.21 -8.05
C TRP A 426 -15.87 -8.64 -7.53
N GLU A 427 -14.85 -9.51 -7.42
CA GLU A 427 -14.97 -10.87 -6.84
C GLU A 427 -14.79 -10.88 -5.32
N SER A 428 -14.43 -9.74 -4.73
CA SER A 428 -13.97 -9.63 -3.35
C SER A 428 -15.03 -8.99 -2.45
N MET A 429 -15.36 -9.69 -1.35
CA MET A 429 -16.21 -9.15 -0.30
C MET A 429 -15.44 -8.06 0.47
N PRO A 430 -15.99 -6.84 0.65
CA PRO A 430 -15.38 -5.83 1.50
C PRO A 430 -15.29 -6.27 2.96
N PHE A 431 -14.19 -5.94 3.59
CA PHE A 431 -13.95 -6.05 5.03
C PHE A 431 -12.92 -5.01 5.46
N GLN A 432 -12.53 -4.99 6.75
CA GLN A 432 -11.60 -3.99 7.25
C GLN A 432 -10.24 -4.08 6.54
N ARG A 433 -9.80 -2.95 5.98
CA ARG A 433 -8.48 -2.78 5.34
C ARG A 433 -7.80 -1.53 5.88
N MET A 434 -6.48 -1.59 5.95
CA MET A 434 -5.66 -0.51 6.49
C MET A 434 -5.81 0.79 5.67
N PRO A 435 -6.09 1.95 6.31
CA PRO A 435 -5.99 3.26 5.69
C PRO A 435 -4.53 3.69 5.53
N ASN A 436 -4.26 4.93 5.10
CA ASN A 436 -2.94 5.51 5.32
C ASN A 436 -2.78 5.74 6.84
N VAL A 437 -1.74 5.15 7.44
CA VAL A 437 -1.40 5.33 8.86
C VAL A 437 -0.08 6.08 8.94
N SER A 438 -0.11 7.32 9.45
CA SER A 438 1.02 8.23 9.33
C SER A 438 1.43 8.80 10.68
N MET A 439 2.75 8.95 10.90
CA MET A 439 3.33 9.67 12.02
C MET A 439 3.39 11.17 11.68
N LEU A 440 2.86 12.01 12.58
CA LEU A 440 2.90 13.45 12.37
C LEU A 440 4.32 14.00 12.53
N PRO A 441 4.70 15.06 11.75
CA PRO A 441 5.99 15.71 11.88
C PRO A 441 6.19 16.37 13.25
N GLY A 442 7.46 16.50 13.64
CA GLY A 442 7.89 17.27 14.80
C GLY A 442 7.94 18.77 14.54
N GLU A 443 8.87 19.46 15.21
CA GLU A 443 9.02 20.90 15.14
C GLU A 443 9.31 21.38 13.71
N GLU A 444 8.59 22.43 13.27
CA GLU A 444 8.77 23.03 11.95
C GLU A 444 10.21 23.51 11.74
N GLY A 445 10.76 23.22 10.55
CA GLY A 445 12.13 23.59 10.19
C GLY A 445 13.23 22.67 10.73
N PHE A 446 12.91 21.64 11.53
CA PHE A 446 13.90 20.67 11.99
C PHE A 446 14.24 19.70 10.86
N THR A 447 15.47 19.81 10.34
CA THR A 447 15.93 19.14 9.12
C THR A 447 16.47 17.72 9.38
N GLN A 448 16.73 16.98 8.29
CA GLN A 448 17.45 15.70 8.39
C GLN A 448 18.86 15.87 8.97
N GLU A 449 19.54 16.93 8.61
CA GLU A 449 20.87 17.27 9.10
C GLU A 449 20.85 17.53 10.61
N ASP A 450 19.80 18.18 11.12
CA ASP A 450 19.63 18.43 12.56
C ASP A 450 19.41 17.12 13.33
N VAL A 451 18.60 16.19 12.78
CA VAL A 451 18.41 14.85 13.39
C VAL A 451 19.73 14.06 13.40
N ILE A 452 20.50 14.10 12.32
CA ILE A 452 21.82 13.45 12.25
C ILE A 452 22.78 14.13 13.24
N ALA A 453 22.78 15.46 13.33
CA ALA A 453 23.64 16.23 14.25
C ALA A 453 23.31 15.96 15.74
N SER A 454 22.08 15.55 16.04
CA SER A 454 21.65 15.14 17.39
C SER A 454 22.17 13.75 17.81
N THR A 455 22.93 13.06 16.92
CA THR A 455 23.41 11.69 17.12
C THR A 455 24.93 11.67 17.23
N GLU A 456 25.47 11.39 18.41
CA GLU A 456 26.93 11.32 18.63
C GLU A 456 27.54 10.08 17.95
N ARG A 457 26.93 8.91 18.18
CA ARG A 457 27.30 7.62 17.59
C ARG A 457 26.03 6.86 17.21
N GLY A 458 25.82 6.59 15.93
CA GLY A 458 24.60 5.93 15.48
C GLY A 458 24.71 5.40 14.06
N ILE A 459 23.56 4.96 13.56
CA ILE A 459 23.40 4.43 12.20
C ILE A 459 22.21 5.13 11.56
N LEU A 460 22.39 5.72 10.38
CA LEU A 460 21.29 6.14 9.51
C LEU A 460 20.94 4.99 8.59
N VAL A 461 19.66 4.61 8.56
CA VAL A 461 19.11 3.56 7.69
C VAL A 461 18.21 4.19 6.63
N GLU A 462 18.48 3.90 5.36
CA GLU A 462 17.72 4.37 4.20
C GLU A 462 17.19 3.20 3.36
N GLY A 463 15.94 3.31 2.90
CA GLY A 463 15.29 2.36 2.01
C GLY A 463 14.82 1.08 2.73
N ARG A 464 13.80 0.45 2.14
CA ARG A 464 13.20 -0.78 2.66
C ARG A 464 14.13 -1.97 2.48
N GLY A 465 14.41 -2.73 3.55
CA GLY A 465 15.12 -4.01 3.53
C GLY A 465 14.21 -5.20 3.79
N SER A 466 14.83 -6.35 4.09
CA SER A 466 14.12 -7.53 4.60
C SER A 466 13.57 -7.25 5.99
N TYR A 467 12.50 -7.93 6.35
CA TYR A 467 11.89 -7.82 7.67
C TYR A 467 11.32 -9.16 8.14
N SER A 468 11.16 -9.26 9.45
CA SER A 468 10.50 -10.37 10.12
C SER A 468 9.72 -9.82 11.32
N ILE A 469 8.50 -10.31 11.50
CA ILE A 469 7.64 -9.87 12.57
C ILE A 469 6.74 -11.03 13.02
N ASP A 470 6.43 -11.11 14.31
CA ASP A 470 5.54 -12.14 14.80
C ASP A 470 4.06 -11.86 14.48
N GLN A 471 3.22 -12.86 14.67
CA GLN A 471 1.78 -12.76 14.36
C GLN A 471 1.04 -11.73 15.20
N GLN A 472 1.56 -11.39 16.39
CA GLN A 472 0.98 -10.38 17.27
C GLN A 472 1.50 -8.97 16.97
N ARG A 473 2.50 -8.82 16.08
CA ARG A 473 3.18 -7.55 15.80
C ARG A 473 3.96 -6.99 16.99
N TYR A 474 4.38 -7.87 17.89
CA TYR A 474 5.06 -7.52 19.13
C TYR A 474 6.58 -7.55 19.00
N ASN A 475 7.16 -8.61 18.39
CA ASN A 475 8.59 -8.70 18.12
C ASN A 475 8.89 -8.30 16.68
N ILE A 476 9.87 -7.43 16.49
CA ILE A 476 10.21 -6.82 15.21
C ILE A 476 11.66 -7.03 14.83
N GLN A 477 11.92 -7.20 13.54
CA GLN A 477 13.24 -7.15 12.93
C GLN A 477 13.13 -6.49 11.56
N PHE A 478 13.96 -5.46 11.30
CA PHE A 478 13.98 -4.76 10.02
C PHE A 478 15.42 -4.49 9.56
N GLY A 479 15.65 -4.67 8.27
CA GLY A 479 16.85 -4.24 7.57
C GLY A 479 16.62 -2.93 6.80
N GLY A 480 17.57 -2.59 5.94
CA GLY A 480 17.53 -1.42 5.07
C GLY A 480 18.25 -1.67 3.74
N GLN A 481 18.27 -0.67 2.88
CA GLN A 481 19.00 -0.70 1.62
C GLN A 481 20.42 -0.14 1.78
N VAL A 482 20.56 0.96 2.51
CA VAL A 482 21.82 1.65 2.76
C VAL A 482 21.92 2.00 4.23
N PHE A 483 23.11 1.83 4.78
CA PHE A 483 23.42 2.09 6.18
C PHE A 483 24.64 3.01 6.27
N TRP A 484 24.49 4.14 6.97
CA TRP A 484 25.58 5.06 7.21
C TRP A 484 25.90 5.12 8.69
N GLU A 485 27.15 4.85 9.03
CA GLU A 485 27.63 5.14 10.38
C GLU A 485 27.61 6.65 10.62
N ILE A 486 27.07 7.07 11.75
CA ILE A 486 27.13 8.44 12.24
C ILE A 486 28.18 8.54 13.33
N ARG A 487 29.11 9.49 13.19
CA ARG A 487 30.11 9.84 14.22
C ARG A 487 30.10 11.35 14.44
N ASN A 488 29.95 11.78 15.68
CA ASN A 488 29.94 13.19 16.07
C ASN A 488 28.97 14.03 15.21
N GLY A 489 27.74 13.54 15.04
CA GLY A 489 26.70 14.22 14.28
C GLY A 489 26.89 14.29 12.76
N ARG A 490 27.68 13.40 12.16
CA ARG A 490 27.95 13.40 10.72
C ARG A 490 27.99 11.98 10.15
N LYS A 491 27.54 11.81 8.91
CA LYS A 491 27.76 10.57 8.14
C LYS A 491 29.25 10.34 7.95
N TYR A 492 29.73 9.14 8.32
CA TYR A 492 31.15 8.82 8.33
C TYR A 492 31.52 7.79 7.25
N GLN A 493 30.98 6.58 7.30
CA GLN A 493 31.23 5.50 6.34
C GLN A 493 29.98 4.65 6.12
N MET A 494 29.95 3.95 5.00
CA MET A 494 28.89 2.99 4.71
C MET A 494 29.13 1.70 5.50
N LEU A 495 28.04 1.13 6.03
CA LEU A 495 27.99 -0.17 6.71
C LEU A 495 27.14 -1.14 5.89
N ARG A 496 27.27 -2.45 6.18
CA ARG A 496 26.45 -3.51 5.58
C ARG A 496 26.08 -4.60 6.58
N ASP A 497 25.20 -5.50 6.13
CA ASP A 497 24.83 -6.75 6.81
C ASP A 497 24.27 -6.51 8.22
N LEU A 498 23.29 -5.61 8.34
CA LEU A 498 22.68 -5.32 9.62
C LEU A 498 21.15 -5.29 9.57
N ALA A 499 20.57 -5.61 10.73
CA ALA A 499 19.15 -5.36 11.01
C ALA A 499 19.01 -4.83 12.44
N TYR A 500 17.98 -4.03 12.68
CA TYR A 500 17.56 -3.65 14.02
C TYR A 500 16.43 -4.56 14.51
N VAL A 501 16.45 -4.86 15.80
CA VAL A 501 15.51 -5.77 16.45
C VAL A 501 14.99 -5.16 17.73
N GLY A 502 13.78 -5.55 18.13
CA GLY A 502 13.18 -5.09 19.37
C GLY A 502 11.79 -5.61 19.62
N ARG A 503 11.16 -5.10 20.65
CA ARG A 503 9.73 -5.23 20.90
C ARG A 503 9.04 -3.92 20.54
N THR A 504 7.89 -3.99 19.93
CA THR A 504 7.17 -2.80 19.43
C THR A 504 7.01 -1.69 20.49
N PRO A 505 6.52 -1.96 21.74
CA PRO A 505 6.40 -0.90 22.73
C PRO A 505 7.75 -0.31 23.18
N GLU A 506 8.77 -1.16 23.33
CA GLU A 506 10.11 -0.73 23.74
C GLU A 506 10.76 0.12 22.63
N PHE A 507 10.63 -0.31 21.37
CA PHE A 507 11.13 0.42 20.22
C PHE A 507 10.52 1.83 20.13
N TRP A 508 9.19 1.95 20.16
CA TRP A 508 8.54 3.26 20.07
C TRP A 508 8.77 4.14 21.30
N ASN A 509 8.93 3.57 22.50
CA ASN A 509 9.31 4.34 23.69
C ASN A 509 10.76 4.85 23.65
N SER A 510 11.63 4.32 22.78
CA SER A 510 13.00 4.82 22.58
C SER A 510 13.09 5.99 21.60
N LEU A 511 11.97 6.42 21.01
CA LEU A 511 11.89 7.57 20.11
C LEU A 511 12.27 8.85 20.87
N ASP A 512 13.31 9.55 20.39
CA ASP A 512 13.88 10.72 21.05
C ASP A 512 13.68 12.01 20.25
N VAL A 513 13.78 11.93 18.89
CA VAL A 513 13.67 13.10 18.02
C VAL A 513 12.84 12.76 16.79
N ILE A 514 11.98 13.70 16.37
CA ILE A 514 11.22 13.65 15.12
C ILE A 514 11.58 14.87 14.28
N GLY A 515 11.89 14.65 12.99
CA GLY A 515 12.14 15.73 12.04
C GLY A 515 10.88 16.53 11.72
N GLY A 516 11.07 17.74 11.21
CA GLY A 516 9.99 18.64 10.81
C GLY A 516 9.30 18.22 9.51
N SER A 517 8.29 18.98 9.11
CA SER A 517 7.47 18.75 7.91
C SER A 517 8.28 18.66 6.61
N GLY A 518 9.40 19.38 6.51
CA GLY A 518 10.31 19.32 5.37
C GLY A 518 11.01 17.97 5.18
N THR A 519 10.98 17.09 6.18
CA THR A 519 11.54 15.72 6.13
C THR A 519 10.47 14.64 5.89
N TYR A 520 9.20 15.04 5.80
CA TYR A 520 8.08 14.14 5.65
C TYR A 520 8.09 13.45 4.27
N TYR A 521 7.94 12.14 4.28
CA TYR A 521 7.89 11.32 3.08
C TYR A 521 6.77 10.28 3.20
N LEU A 522 6.06 10.04 2.11
CA LEU A 522 4.96 9.09 2.04
C LEU A 522 5.46 7.78 1.45
N GLY A 523 5.74 6.80 2.32
CA GLY A 523 6.05 5.44 1.93
C GLY A 523 4.79 4.65 1.58
N ALA A 524 4.91 3.60 0.76
CA ALA A 524 3.74 2.87 0.32
C ALA A 524 4.01 1.43 -0.13
N SER A 525 2.95 0.63 -0.19
CA SER A 525 2.92 -0.70 -0.78
C SER A 525 1.61 -0.92 -1.54
N PHE A 526 1.67 -1.64 -2.68
CA PHE A 526 0.47 -2.14 -3.35
C PHE A 526 0.03 -3.51 -2.84
N GLY A 527 0.85 -4.17 -2.03
CA GLY A 527 0.74 -5.58 -1.71
C GLY A 527 0.41 -5.88 -0.25
N ASP A 528 -0.33 -5.01 0.47
CA ASP A 528 -0.83 -5.36 1.80
C ASP A 528 -1.88 -6.46 1.70
N ALA A 529 -1.56 -7.68 2.17
CA ALA A 529 -2.37 -8.88 2.01
C ALA A 529 -3.09 -9.26 3.30
N LYS A 530 -4.40 -9.59 3.19
CA LYS A 530 -5.25 -9.95 4.33
C LYS A 530 -6.43 -10.81 3.88
N GLY A 531 -7.04 -11.56 4.80
CA GLY A 531 -8.26 -12.33 4.58
C GLY A 531 -8.08 -13.72 4.00
N GLN A 532 -9.16 -14.50 4.06
CA GLN A 532 -9.29 -15.83 3.45
C GLN A 532 -10.68 -15.94 2.77
N PRO A 533 -10.75 -15.91 1.42
CA PRO A 533 -9.63 -15.83 0.46
C PRO A 533 -8.83 -14.54 0.59
N MET A 534 -7.55 -14.60 0.24
CA MET A 534 -6.62 -13.48 0.35
C MET A 534 -7.00 -12.34 -0.61
N GLN A 535 -7.02 -11.13 -0.08
CA GLN A 535 -7.17 -9.89 -0.83
C GLN A 535 -5.95 -8.99 -0.58
N VAL A 536 -5.58 -8.17 -1.55
CA VAL A 536 -4.54 -7.16 -1.42
C VAL A 536 -5.13 -5.76 -1.43
N ASN A 537 -4.49 -4.84 -0.72
CA ASN A 537 -4.83 -3.42 -0.67
C ASN A 537 -3.58 -2.58 -0.88
N ALA A 538 -3.75 -1.42 -1.50
CA ALA A 538 -2.71 -0.42 -1.59
C ALA A 538 -2.79 0.51 -0.38
N VAL A 539 -1.66 0.70 0.33
CA VAL A 539 -1.58 1.51 1.55
C VAL A 539 -0.40 2.47 1.50
N SER A 540 -0.48 3.55 2.26
CA SER A 540 0.64 4.47 2.46
C SER A 540 0.85 4.80 3.93
N HIS A 541 2.09 5.15 4.27
CA HIS A 541 2.50 5.55 5.61
C HIS A 541 3.43 6.74 5.50
N GLY A 542 2.91 7.90 5.87
CA GLY A 542 3.70 9.12 5.93
C GLY A 542 4.47 9.21 7.24
N CYS A 543 5.71 9.66 7.16
CA CYS A 543 6.50 9.92 8.36
C CYS A 543 7.66 10.88 8.05
N PRO A 544 8.11 11.66 9.02
CA PRO A 544 9.40 12.36 8.99
C PRO A 544 10.55 11.41 9.34
N ILE A 545 11.78 11.87 9.19
CA ILE A 545 12.96 11.21 9.75
C ILE A 545 12.87 11.18 11.28
N ALA A 546 13.34 10.10 11.91
CA ALA A 546 13.27 9.95 13.35
C ALA A 546 14.52 9.30 13.97
N LEU A 547 14.84 9.68 15.21
CA LEU A 547 15.95 9.15 15.98
C LEU A 547 15.43 8.33 17.16
N PHE A 548 15.93 7.11 17.27
CA PHE A 548 15.66 6.16 18.35
C PHE A 548 16.95 5.86 19.12
N ARG A 549 16.90 5.77 20.44
CA ARG A 549 18.06 5.53 21.28
C ARG A 549 18.22 4.07 21.69
N ASP A 550 19.47 3.63 21.82
CA ASP A 550 19.84 2.33 22.40
C ASP A 550 19.15 1.12 21.75
N ILE A 551 19.04 1.11 20.43
CA ILE A 551 18.42 0.02 19.67
C ILE A 551 19.39 -1.15 19.51
N ASP A 552 18.87 -2.38 19.66
CA ASP A 552 19.64 -3.60 19.41
C ASP A 552 19.87 -3.81 17.91
N ILE A 553 21.12 -3.83 17.51
CA ILE A 553 21.57 -4.09 16.14
C ILE A 553 22.23 -5.47 16.09
N ILE A 554 21.82 -6.27 15.10
CA ILE A 554 22.40 -7.58 14.82
C ILE A 554 23.16 -7.56 13.49
N ASN A 555 24.16 -8.43 13.37
CA ASN A 555 24.82 -8.71 12.10
C ASN A 555 24.02 -9.81 11.38
N THR A 556 23.77 -9.63 10.06
CA THR A 556 22.99 -10.54 9.20
C THR A 556 23.84 -11.25 8.15
N ALA A 557 25.21 -11.12 8.21
CA ALA A 557 26.15 -11.79 7.30
C ALA A 557 26.19 -13.31 7.50
#